data_ddda07c0b62c55c8320ef421f0d6edbf
#
_entry.id   ddda07c0b62c55c8320ef421f0d6edbf
#
_cell.length_a   1.000
_cell.length_b   1.000
_cell.length_c   1.000
_cell.angle_alpha   90.00
_cell.angle_beta   90.00
_cell.angle_gamma   90.00
#
_symmetry.space_group_name_H-M   'P 1'
#
loop_
_entity.id
_entity.type
_entity.pdbx_description
1 polymer ?
#
loop_
_entity_poly.entity_id
_entity_poly.type
_entity_poly.pdbx_seq_one_letter_code
_entity_poly.pdbx_strand_id
1 'polypeptide(L)'
;MKLVFLDVKTIGDDIDLSRFDLFGEVVKYPFSTQQEVPERIQDADVIIVNKIQVNEASIGAARNLKLVCVTATGTNNLDKEYLDKRGIAWRNVAGYSTESVAQHTFAMLFYLLEHLRYYDDYVKDDHYTNDTIFTHFAQTFYELKGKIWGIIGLGNIGRRVAAIAEAFGAQVIYASPSGAAPQEGYHQVFLDTLLETSDIVSVHAPLNEHTEHLMNLNAFCKMKKSAIFLNLGRGPIVVEADLKTALETNEIQAAGLDVLCAEPMSEDNPLRGFTDSNRLLITPHIAWASIEARTKLMNIIAGQIQEFFGL
;
A
#
# COMPACT_ATOMS: atom_id res chain seq x y z
N MET A 1 31.63 9.89 -6.45
CA MET A 1 30.47 9.81 -7.38
C MET A 1 29.44 10.83 -6.99
N LYS A 2 28.49 11.12 -7.88
CA LYS A 2 27.39 12.04 -7.61
C LYS A 2 26.06 11.30 -7.51
N LEU A 3 25.41 11.41 -6.36
CA LEU A 3 24.11 10.83 -6.08
C LEU A 3 23.04 11.94 -6.07
N VAL A 4 21.91 11.71 -6.73
CA VAL A 4 20.82 12.68 -6.77
C VAL A 4 19.52 12.04 -6.30
N PHE A 5 18.97 12.55 -5.18
CA PHE A 5 17.60 12.25 -4.76
C PHE A 5 16.65 13.22 -5.48
N LEU A 6 15.69 12.71 -6.21
CA LEU A 6 14.78 13.54 -7.01
C LEU A 6 13.48 13.91 -6.30
N ASP A 7 13.09 13.16 -5.28
CA ASP A 7 11.83 13.32 -4.55
C ASP A 7 11.98 12.90 -3.08
N VAL A 8 13.05 13.40 -2.41
CA VAL A 8 13.43 12.98 -1.05
C VAL A 8 12.33 13.21 -0.02
N LYS A 9 11.45 14.19 -0.23
CA LYS A 9 10.31 14.46 0.66
C LYS A 9 9.36 13.25 0.79
N THR A 10 9.37 12.34 -0.20
CA THR A 10 8.59 11.08 -0.12
C THR A 10 9.13 10.11 0.93
N ILE A 11 10.37 10.32 1.41
CA ILE A 11 10.98 9.51 2.48
C ILE A 11 10.65 10.08 3.85
N GLY A 12 10.34 11.38 3.93
CA GLY A 12 10.14 12.12 5.18
C GLY A 12 11.44 12.75 5.71
N ASP A 13 11.28 13.80 6.51
CA ASP A 13 12.42 14.60 7.03
C ASP A 13 13.03 13.99 8.31
N ASP A 14 12.44 12.93 8.84
CA ASP A 14 12.77 12.24 10.09
C ASP A 14 13.68 11.00 9.87
N ILE A 15 14.14 10.76 8.64
CA ILE A 15 15.03 9.64 8.30
C ILE A 15 16.46 10.14 8.08
N ASP A 16 17.42 9.55 8.77
CA ASP A 16 18.84 9.86 8.59
C ASP A 16 19.35 9.33 7.24
N LEU A 17 19.82 10.23 6.40
CA LEU A 17 20.41 9.95 5.09
C LEU A 17 21.91 10.21 5.04
N SER A 18 22.57 10.50 6.18
CA SER A 18 24.01 10.83 6.25
C SER A 18 24.89 9.71 5.72
N ARG A 19 24.41 8.47 5.77
CA ARG A 19 25.13 7.30 5.20
C ARG A 19 25.45 7.46 3.72
N PHE A 20 24.64 8.18 2.97
CA PHE A 20 24.88 8.39 1.53
C PHE A 20 26.05 9.34 1.27
N ASP A 21 26.40 10.22 2.23
CA ASP A 21 27.52 11.16 2.10
C ASP A 21 28.88 10.41 2.01
N LEU A 22 28.94 9.16 2.45
CA LEU A 22 30.11 8.28 2.31
C LEU A 22 30.42 7.92 0.85
N PHE A 23 29.46 8.05 -0.04
CA PHE A 23 29.61 7.68 -1.45
C PHE A 23 30.07 8.83 -2.35
N GLY A 24 30.10 10.05 -1.85
CA GLY A 24 30.56 11.26 -2.55
C GLY A 24 29.61 12.44 -2.45
N GLU A 25 29.45 13.18 -3.54
CA GLU A 25 28.53 14.33 -3.58
C GLU A 25 27.07 13.85 -3.56
N VAL A 26 26.27 14.34 -2.60
CA VAL A 26 24.85 14.00 -2.49
C VAL A 26 23.99 15.26 -2.66
N VAL A 27 23.18 15.27 -3.72
CA VAL A 27 22.22 16.35 -3.99
C VAL A 27 20.82 15.83 -3.66
N LYS A 28 20.06 16.61 -2.88
CA LYS A 28 18.73 16.22 -2.40
C LYS A 28 17.70 17.25 -2.85
N TYR A 29 16.80 16.88 -3.76
CA TYR A 29 15.66 17.68 -4.15
C TYR A 29 14.43 17.21 -3.36
N PRO A 30 13.73 18.10 -2.63
CA PRO A 30 12.50 17.74 -1.91
C PRO A 30 11.46 17.12 -2.84
N PHE A 31 11.30 17.70 -4.01
CA PHE A 31 10.42 17.27 -5.08
C PHE A 31 11.01 17.68 -6.44
N SER A 32 10.75 16.92 -7.49
CA SER A 32 11.11 17.27 -8.87
C SER A 32 9.91 17.08 -9.78
N THR A 33 9.63 18.07 -10.62
CA THR A 33 8.74 17.89 -11.76
C THR A 33 9.44 17.10 -12.86
N GLN A 34 8.68 16.48 -13.73
CA GLN A 34 9.24 15.70 -14.84
C GLN A 34 10.13 16.55 -15.76
N GLN A 35 9.82 17.84 -15.91
CA GLN A 35 10.58 18.81 -16.71
C GLN A 35 11.91 19.19 -16.09
N GLU A 36 12.03 19.19 -14.76
CA GLU A 36 13.27 19.55 -14.05
C GLU A 36 14.28 18.40 -14.00
N VAL A 37 13.82 17.16 -14.16
CA VAL A 37 14.68 15.97 -14.01
C VAL A 37 15.91 16.01 -14.95
N PRO A 38 15.80 16.29 -16.25
CA PRO A 38 16.95 16.27 -17.16
C PRO A 38 18.09 17.21 -16.73
N GLU A 39 17.76 18.40 -16.22
CA GLU A 39 18.73 19.37 -15.73
C GLU A 39 19.40 18.90 -14.43
N ARG A 40 18.61 18.35 -13.50
CA ARG A 40 19.07 17.94 -12.17
C ARG A 40 20.03 16.77 -12.16
N ILE A 41 20.02 15.95 -13.23
CA ILE A 41 20.78 14.69 -13.28
C ILE A 41 21.88 14.65 -14.35
N GLN A 42 22.21 15.79 -14.99
CA GLN A 42 23.15 15.83 -16.13
C GLN A 42 24.47 15.10 -15.88
N ASP A 43 25.00 15.21 -14.68
CA ASP A 43 26.28 14.66 -14.23
C ASP A 43 26.14 13.61 -13.10
N ALA A 44 24.90 13.15 -12.82
CA ALA A 44 24.64 12.12 -11.80
C ALA A 44 25.17 10.75 -12.22
N ASP A 45 25.84 10.06 -11.32
CA ASP A 45 26.18 8.62 -11.45
C ASP A 45 25.03 7.73 -10.99
N VAL A 46 24.29 8.18 -9.96
CA VAL A 46 23.16 7.46 -9.33
C VAL A 46 21.99 8.41 -9.15
N ILE A 47 20.79 7.97 -9.50
CA ILE A 47 19.56 8.64 -9.11
C ILE A 47 18.75 7.77 -8.16
N ILE A 48 18.13 8.41 -7.17
CA ILE A 48 17.26 7.77 -6.18
C ILE A 48 15.89 8.42 -6.31
N VAL A 49 14.88 7.60 -6.62
CA VAL A 49 13.53 8.06 -6.99
C VAL A 49 12.44 7.20 -6.33
N ASN A 50 11.29 7.80 -6.10
CA ASN A 50 10.08 7.08 -5.67
C ASN A 50 9.00 7.10 -6.77
N LYS A 51 8.51 8.28 -7.14
CA LYS A 51 7.36 8.44 -8.05
C LYS A 51 7.74 9.06 -9.40
N ILE A 52 8.95 9.54 -9.56
CA ILE A 52 9.43 10.14 -10.81
C ILE A 52 9.46 9.07 -11.91
N GLN A 53 8.88 9.40 -13.08
CA GLN A 53 8.95 8.53 -14.27
C GLN A 53 10.38 8.54 -14.83
N VAL A 54 10.98 7.36 -14.96
CA VAL A 54 12.32 7.16 -15.49
C VAL A 54 12.20 6.55 -16.88
N ASN A 55 12.37 7.39 -17.90
CA ASN A 55 12.24 7.05 -19.31
C ASN A 55 13.17 7.94 -20.15
N GLU A 56 13.13 7.81 -21.48
CA GLU A 56 13.96 8.59 -22.39
C GLU A 56 13.83 10.11 -22.17
N ALA A 57 12.62 10.59 -21.97
CA ALA A 57 12.37 12.03 -21.77
C ALA A 57 13.03 12.58 -20.48
N SER A 58 13.09 11.77 -19.44
CA SER A 58 13.65 12.18 -18.14
C SER A 58 15.16 11.97 -18.04
N ILE A 59 15.70 10.85 -18.53
CA ILE A 59 17.10 10.50 -18.32
C ILE A 59 17.96 10.47 -19.60
N GLY A 60 17.37 10.82 -20.76
CA GLY A 60 18.06 10.75 -22.05
C GLY A 60 19.33 11.62 -22.11
N ALA A 61 19.35 12.77 -21.46
CA ALA A 61 20.47 13.68 -21.40
C ALA A 61 21.53 13.32 -20.34
N ALA A 62 21.26 12.41 -19.43
CA ALA A 62 22.21 11.99 -18.39
C ALA A 62 23.36 11.17 -19.01
N ARG A 63 24.59 11.71 -18.90
CA ARG A 63 25.78 11.13 -19.55
C ARG A 63 26.50 10.09 -18.68
N ASN A 64 26.45 10.28 -17.37
CA ASN A 64 27.22 9.50 -16.40
C ASN A 64 26.37 8.47 -15.63
N LEU A 65 25.05 8.47 -15.84
CA LEU A 65 24.11 7.67 -15.08
C LEU A 65 24.38 6.17 -15.27
N LYS A 66 24.62 5.46 -14.17
CA LYS A 66 24.93 4.03 -14.14
C LYS A 66 23.89 3.22 -13.37
N LEU A 67 23.23 3.85 -12.39
CA LEU A 67 22.31 3.15 -11.51
C LEU A 67 21.08 4.01 -11.17
N VAL A 68 19.91 3.39 -11.22
CA VAL A 68 18.63 3.93 -10.73
C VAL A 68 18.18 3.13 -9.52
N CYS A 69 18.02 3.76 -8.37
CA CYS A 69 17.47 3.14 -7.17
C CYS A 69 16.04 3.63 -6.94
N VAL A 70 15.07 2.69 -6.89
CA VAL A 70 13.67 3.01 -6.60
C VAL A 70 13.40 2.78 -5.13
N THR A 71 12.91 3.81 -4.42
CA THR A 71 12.56 3.75 -3.00
C THR A 71 11.19 3.11 -2.77
N ALA A 72 10.91 2.03 -3.48
CA ALA A 72 9.66 1.29 -3.43
C ALA A 72 9.84 -0.17 -3.84
N THR A 73 8.82 -1.00 -3.59
CA THR A 73 8.73 -2.36 -4.14
C THR A 73 8.27 -2.33 -5.60
N GLY A 74 7.28 -1.48 -5.93
CA GLY A 74 6.78 -1.32 -7.30
C GLY A 74 7.78 -0.57 -8.19
N THR A 75 7.80 -0.92 -9.47
CA THR A 75 8.71 -0.34 -10.48
C THR A 75 7.95 0.16 -11.72
N ASN A 76 6.67 0.49 -11.55
CA ASN A 76 5.81 0.94 -12.65
C ASN A 76 6.24 2.30 -13.24
N ASN A 77 7.09 3.03 -12.52
CA ASN A 77 7.69 4.30 -12.95
C ASN A 77 8.97 4.11 -13.79
N LEU A 78 9.43 2.88 -14.06
CA LEU A 78 10.64 2.61 -14.84
C LEU A 78 10.29 2.11 -16.25
N ASP A 79 10.83 2.76 -17.26
CA ASP A 79 10.98 2.20 -18.61
C ASP A 79 12.22 1.28 -18.63
N LYS A 80 11.97 0.01 -18.32
CA LYS A 80 13.04 -0.99 -18.18
C LYS A 80 13.73 -1.28 -19.51
N GLU A 81 12.97 -1.29 -20.61
CA GLU A 81 13.53 -1.53 -21.96
C GLU A 81 14.51 -0.41 -22.33
N TYR A 82 14.16 0.84 -22.03
CA TYR A 82 15.04 1.98 -22.25
C TYR A 82 16.30 1.93 -21.36
N LEU A 83 16.15 1.59 -20.08
CA LEU A 83 17.26 1.42 -19.15
C LEU A 83 18.23 0.33 -19.63
N ASP A 84 17.72 -0.82 -20.01
CA ASP A 84 18.51 -1.95 -20.52
C ASP A 84 19.25 -1.56 -21.82
N LYS A 85 18.58 -0.89 -22.77
CA LYS A 85 19.18 -0.35 -24.00
C LYS A 85 20.33 0.62 -23.72
N ARG A 86 20.23 1.42 -22.65
CA ARG A 86 21.26 2.38 -22.22
C ARG A 86 22.37 1.74 -21.38
N GLY A 87 22.25 0.48 -20.99
CA GLY A 87 23.16 -0.18 -20.06
C GLY A 87 23.13 0.40 -18.63
N ILE A 88 22.00 1.02 -18.25
CA ILE A 88 21.79 1.60 -16.93
C ILE A 88 21.13 0.56 -16.02
N ALA A 89 21.82 0.18 -14.95
CA ALA A 89 21.28 -0.75 -13.98
C ALA A 89 20.15 -0.09 -13.16
N TRP A 90 19.20 -0.91 -12.72
CA TRP A 90 18.18 -0.44 -11.79
C TRP A 90 18.00 -1.42 -10.63
N ARG A 91 17.61 -0.90 -9.48
CA ARG A 91 17.31 -1.66 -8.26
C ARG A 91 16.04 -1.11 -7.60
N ASN A 92 15.26 -2.00 -7.03
CA ASN A 92 14.15 -1.68 -6.16
C ASN A 92 14.32 -2.42 -4.82
N VAL A 93 13.42 -2.21 -3.88
CA VAL A 93 13.50 -2.86 -2.57
C VAL A 93 12.20 -3.62 -2.29
N ALA A 94 12.27 -4.94 -2.23
CA ALA A 94 11.16 -5.79 -1.84
C ALA A 94 11.23 -6.16 -0.35
N GLY A 95 10.08 -6.33 0.30
CA GLY A 95 9.98 -6.89 1.66
C GLY A 95 10.44 -5.96 2.80
N TYR A 96 10.73 -4.70 2.53
CA TYR A 96 11.14 -3.74 3.58
C TYR A 96 9.97 -3.34 4.49
N SER A 97 8.78 -3.22 3.94
CA SER A 97 7.58 -2.70 4.61
C SER A 97 6.59 -3.78 5.08
N THR A 98 6.97 -5.06 5.05
CA THR A 98 6.05 -6.17 5.37
C THR A 98 5.37 -5.99 6.72
N GLU A 99 6.12 -5.68 7.77
CA GLU A 99 5.58 -5.49 9.13
C GLU A 99 4.69 -4.26 9.20
N SER A 100 5.14 -3.14 8.61
CA SER A 100 4.38 -1.88 8.58
C SER A 100 3.01 -2.04 7.90
N VAL A 101 2.98 -2.66 6.70
CA VAL A 101 1.73 -2.88 5.96
C VAL A 101 0.82 -3.86 6.70
N ALA A 102 1.36 -4.93 7.28
CA ALA A 102 0.57 -5.85 8.08
C ALA A 102 -0.05 -5.14 9.30
N GLN A 103 0.73 -4.37 10.05
CA GLN A 103 0.24 -3.57 11.17
C GLN A 103 -0.87 -2.61 10.75
N HIS A 104 -0.68 -1.89 9.63
CA HIS A 104 -1.67 -0.93 9.13
C HIS A 104 -2.97 -1.62 8.68
N THR A 105 -2.87 -2.84 8.11
CA THR A 105 -4.04 -3.67 7.77
C THR A 105 -4.92 -3.90 9.00
N PHE A 106 -4.33 -4.27 10.14
CA PHE A 106 -5.06 -4.47 11.39
C PHE A 106 -5.56 -3.16 12.00
N ALA A 107 -4.79 -2.08 11.91
CA ALA A 107 -5.25 -0.76 12.36
C ALA A 107 -6.51 -0.31 11.62
N MET A 108 -6.54 -0.46 10.28
CA MET A 108 -7.72 -0.16 9.47
C MET A 108 -8.89 -1.08 9.79
N LEU A 109 -8.61 -2.40 9.94
CA LEU A 109 -9.66 -3.35 10.30
C LEU A 109 -10.32 -2.99 11.63
N PHE A 110 -9.54 -2.79 12.70
CA PHE A 110 -10.10 -2.52 14.03
C PHE A 110 -10.80 -1.16 14.09
N TYR A 111 -10.32 -0.17 13.37
CA TYR A 111 -11.03 1.11 13.24
C TYR A 111 -12.47 0.92 12.73
N LEU A 112 -12.64 0.09 11.68
CA LEU A 112 -13.94 -0.16 11.05
C LEU A 112 -14.77 -1.18 11.85
N LEU A 113 -14.15 -2.29 12.28
CA LEU A 113 -14.82 -3.40 12.96
C LEU A 113 -15.42 -2.98 14.30
N GLU A 114 -14.66 -2.20 15.07
CA GLU A 114 -15.05 -1.78 16.42
C GLU A 114 -15.70 -0.39 16.45
N HIS A 115 -15.91 0.24 15.27
CA HIS A 115 -16.50 1.58 15.14
C HIS A 115 -15.81 2.64 16.01
N LEU A 116 -14.45 2.60 16.06
CA LEU A 116 -13.67 3.42 16.99
C LEU A 116 -13.93 4.91 16.83
N ARG A 117 -14.14 5.39 15.61
CA ARG A 117 -14.49 6.78 15.34
C ARG A 117 -15.80 7.19 15.98
N TYR A 118 -16.84 6.37 15.84
CA TYR A 118 -18.13 6.62 16.43
C TYR A 118 -18.05 6.75 17.96
N TYR A 119 -17.39 5.79 18.61
CA TYR A 119 -17.30 5.79 20.08
C TYR A 119 -16.41 6.91 20.61
N ASP A 120 -15.33 7.27 19.91
CA ASP A 120 -14.48 8.41 20.27
C ASP A 120 -15.25 9.74 20.17
N ASP A 121 -15.98 9.96 19.06
CA ASP A 121 -16.83 11.15 18.88
C ASP A 121 -17.95 11.19 19.92
N TYR A 122 -18.63 10.07 20.20
CA TYR A 122 -19.69 9.99 21.22
C TYR A 122 -19.24 10.49 22.60
N VAL A 123 -18.00 10.13 22.99
CA VAL A 123 -17.43 10.60 24.27
C VAL A 123 -17.03 12.07 24.19
N LYS A 124 -16.39 12.50 23.10
CA LYS A 124 -15.86 13.87 22.93
C LYS A 124 -16.94 14.92 22.72
N ASP A 125 -18.09 14.52 22.19
CA ASP A 125 -19.27 15.37 22.00
C ASP A 125 -20.15 15.44 23.25
N ASP A 126 -19.63 15.05 24.43
CA ASP A 126 -20.27 15.07 25.75
C ASP A 126 -21.52 14.16 25.89
N HIS A 127 -21.79 13.29 24.92
CA HIS A 127 -22.93 12.38 25.00
C HIS A 127 -22.79 11.40 26.17
N TYR A 128 -21.57 10.85 26.36
CA TYR A 128 -21.31 9.91 27.44
C TYR A 128 -21.41 10.54 28.85
N THR A 129 -21.09 11.82 28.98
CA THR A 129 -21.18 12.55 30.26
C THR A 129 -22.63 12.59 30.81
N ASN A 130 -23.61 12.58 29.91
CA ASN A 130 -25.02 12.64 30.24
C ASN A 130 -25.73 11.29 30.18
N ASP A 131 -24.97 10.20 30.00
CA ASP A 131 -25.54 8.84 29.92
C ASP A 131 -25.95 8.34 31.30
N THR A 132 -26.93 7.46 31.33
CA THR A 132 -27.48 6.90 32.58
C THR A 132 -26.78 5.60 33.01
N ILE A 133 -25.99 5.01 32.14
CA ILE A 133 -25.26 3.77 32.38
C ILE A 133 -23.78 3.90 31.95
N PHE A 134 -22.92 3.04 32.48
CA PHE A 134 -21.47 3.10 32.24
C PHE A 134 -21.03 2.62 30.85
N THR A 135 -21.94 2.22 29.99
CA THR A 135 -21.65 1.64 28.68
C THR A 135 -22.66 2.11 27.63
N HIS A 136 -22.26 2.05 26.33
CA HIS A 136 -23.09 2.46 25.20
C HIS A 136 -23.05 1.39 24.09
N PHE A 137 -24.21 0.91 23.63
CA PHE A 137 -24.34 -0.22 22.71
C PHE A 137 -24.94 0.15 21.34
N ALA A 138 -24.78 1.38 20.87
CA ALA A 138 -25.41 1.81 19.61
C ALA A 138 -24.82 1.15 18.37
N GLN A 139 -23.54 0.78 18.40
CA GLN A 139 -22.90 0.06 17.30
C GLN A 139 -22.55 -1.36 17.74
N THR A 140 -22.89 -2.35 16.88
CA THR A 140 -22.57 -3.74 17.14
C THR A 140 -21.24 -4.11 16.49
N PHE A 141 -20.33 -4.69 17.25
CA PHE A 141 -19.08 -5.22 16.74
C PHE A 141 -18.83 -6.66 17.20
N TYR A 142 -17.90 -7.36 16.57
CA TYR A 142 -17.68 -8.78 16.74
C TYR A 142 -16.20 -9.09 16.95
N GLU A 143 -15.91 -10.18 17.67
CA GLU A 143 -14.54 -10.71 17.78
C GLU A 143 -14.07 -11.33 16.45
N LEU A 144 -12.76 -11.30 16.21
CA LEU A 144 -12.14 -12.00 15.08
C LEU A 144 -12.11 -13.52 15.24
N LYS A 145 -12.18 -14.01 16.47
CA LYS A 145 -12.16 -15.45 16.75
C LYS A 145 -13.27 -16.19 16.00
N GLY A 146 -12.87 -17.18 15.21
CA GLY A 146 -13.78 -17.98 14.40
C GLY A 146 -14.28 -17.33 13.10
N LYS A 147 -13.91 -16.05 12.83
CA LYS A 147 -14.19 -15.41 11.55
C LYS A 147 -13.30 -15.94 10.44
N ILE A 148 -13.78 -15.91 9.21
CA ILE A 148 -13.00 -16.27 8.03
C ILE A 148 -12.37 -15.00 7.44
N TRP A 149 -11.04 -15.00 7.33
CA TRP A 149 -10.27 -13.95 6.69
C TRP A 149 -9.77 -14.41 5.32
N GLY A 150 -10.31 -13.85 4.26
CA GLY A 150 -9.90 -14.07 2.88
C GLY A 150 -8.76 -13.13 2.47
N ILE A 151 -7.65 -13.67 2.02
CA ILE A 151 -6.50 -12.92 1.56
C ILE A 151 -6.35 -13.05 0.06
N ILE A 152 -6.43 -11.93 -0.67
CA ILE A 152 -6.13 -11.89 -2.11
C ILE A 152 -4.65 -11.58 -2.30
N GLY A 153 -3.84 -12.60 -2.63
CA GLY A 153 -2.40 -12.50 -2.78
C GLY A 153 -1.61 -12.87 -1.52
N LEU A 154 -1.11 -14.11 -1.44
CA LEU A 154 -0.36 -14.64 -0.30
C LEU A 154 1.17 -14.49 -0.50
N GLY A 155 1.64 -13.26 -0.77
CA GLY A 155 3.06 -12.88 -0.75
C GLY A 155 3.59 -12.65 0.68
N ASN A 156 4.73 -11.95 0.82
CA ASN A 156 5.31 -11.68 2.15
C ASN A 156 4.34 -10.96 3.09
N ILE A 157 3.64 -9.93 2.59
CA ILE A 157 2.66 -9.17 3.36
C ILE A 157 1.45 -10.06 3.69
N GLY A 158 0.86 -10.72 2.70
CA GLY A 158 -0.30 -11.58 2.91
C GLY A 158 -0.04 -12.69 3.94
N ARG A 159 1.14 -13.34 3.89
CA ARG A 159 1.55 -14.32 4.91
C ARG A 159 1.69 -13.73 6.31
N ARG A 160 2.21 -12.49 6.40
CA ARG A 160 2.33 -11.82 7.70
C ARG A 160 0.96 -11.48 8.27
N VAL A 161 0.05 -10.97 7.43
CA VAL A 161 -1.35 -10.72 7.81
C VAL A 161 -2.03 -12.02 8.24
N ALA A 162 -1.84 -13.11 7.48
CA ALA A 162 -2.38 -14.42 7.82
C ALA A 162 -1.96 -14.88 9.22
N ALA A 163 -0.66 -14.86 9.50
CA ALA A 163 -0.12 -15.29 10.80
C ALA A 163 -0.67 -14.46 11.98
N ILE A 164 -0.88 -13.14 11.79
CA ILE A 164 -1.47 -12.28 12.83
C ILE A 164 -2.98 -12.57 12.96
N ALA A 165 -3.70 -12.76 11.85
CA ALA A 165 -5.12 -13.11 11.87
C ALA A 165 -5.38 -14.42 12.62
N GLU A 166 -4.56 -15.45 12.38
CA GLU A 166 -4.61 -16.72 13.10
C GLU A 166 -4.33 -16.56 14.60
N ALA A 167 -3.41 -15.66 14.99
CA ALA A 167 -3.15 -15.35 16.39
C ALA A 167 -4.36 -14.71 17.10
N PHE A 168 -5.24 -14.01 16.36
CA PHE A 168 -6.54 -13.54 16.85
C PHE A 168 -7.64 -14.62 16.79
N GLY A 169 -7.30 -15.83 16.32
CA GLY A 169 -8.25 -16.95 16.23
C GLY A 169 -9.13 -16.94 14.98
N ALA A 170 -8.79 -16.13 13.95
CA ALA A 170 -9.45 -16.18 12.65
C ALA A 170 -9.01 -17.43 11.86
N GLN A 171 -9.88 -17.90 10.95
CA GLN A 171 -9.57 -18.92 9.97
C GLN A 171 -9.13 -18.23 8.68
N VAL A 172 -7.92 -18.54 8.20
CA VAL A 172 -7.38 -17.88 7.01
C VAL A 172 -7.55 -18.77 5.77
N ILE A 173 -8.10 -18.18 4.71
CA ILE A 173 -8.10 -18.73 3.35
C ILE A 173 -7.50 -17.71 2.39
N TYR A 174 -6.99 -18.14 1.24
CA TYR A 174 -6.45 -17.19 0.27
C TYR A 174 -6.78 -17.55 -1.18
N ALA A 175 -6.78 -16.54 -2.03
CA ALA A 175 -6.87 -16.68 -3.48
C ALA A 175 -5.60 -16.09 -4.15
N SER A 176 -5.17 -16.76 -5.23
CA SER A 176 -4.07 -16.31 -6.09
C SER A 176 -4.60 -16.04 -7.49
N PRO A 177 -4.98 -14.79 -7.83
CA PRO A 177 -5.52 -14.46 -9.15
C PRO A 177 -4.57 -14.78 -10.31
N SER A 178 -3.25 -14.76 -10.08
CA SER A 178 -2.24 -15.12 -11.07
C SER A 178 -2.07 -16.63 -11.28
N GLY A 179 -2.83 -17.46 -10.58
CA GLY A 179 -2.74 -18.92 -10.68
C GLY A 179 -1.46 -19.53 -10.08
N ALA A 180 -0.77 -18.80 -9.19
CA ALA A 180 0.42 -19.35 -8.53
C ALA A 180 0.09 -20.62 -7.76
N ALA A 181 1.03 -21.56 -7.73
CA ALA A 181 0.88 -22.85 -7.03
C ALA A 181 0.50 -22.68 -5.55
N PRO A 182 -0.26 -23.61 -4.98
CA PRO A 182 -0.62 -23.59 -3.58
C PRO A 182 0.61 -23.47 -2.67
N GLN A 183 0.48 -22.68 -1.61
CA GLN A 183 1.52 -22.49 -0.62
C GLN A 183 1.27 -23.38 0.61
N GLU A 184 2.32 -24.01 1.10
CA GLU A 184 2.24 -24.86 2.27
C GLU A 184 1.75 -24.07 3.51
N GLY A 185 0.91 -24.74 4.30
CA GLY A 185 0.38 -24.19 5.55
C GLY A 185 -0.87 -23.32 5.41
N TYR A 186 -1.33 -22.98 4.19
CA TYR A 186 -2.52 -22.16 3.96
C TYR A 186 -3.47 -22.76 2.95
N HIS A 187 -4.77 -22.60 3.18
CA HIS A 187 -5.82 -23.13 2.31
C HIS A 187 -6.12 -22.19 1.14
N GLN A 188 -5.69 -22.60 -0.08
CA GLN A 188 -6.03 -21.87 -1.30
C GLN A 188 -7.42 -22.24 -1.80
N VAL A 189 -8.21 -21.23 -2.16
CA VAL A 189 -9.55 -21.38 -2.73
C VAL A 189 -9.68 -20.55 -4.01
N PHE A 190 -10.73 -20.79 -4.78
CA PHE A 190 -11.10 -19.89 -5.87
C PHE A 190 -11.58 -18.53 -5.33
N LEU A 191 -11.40 -17.48 -6.13
CA LEU A 191 -11.79 -16.13 -5.72
C LEU A 191 -13.26 -16.04 -5.29
N ASP A 192 -14.17 -16.62 -6.05
CA ASP A 192 -15.60 -16.61 -5.74
C ASP A 192 -15.88 -17.23 -4.37
N THR A 193 -15.28 -18.39 -4.09
CA THR A 193 -15.41 -19.05 -2.78
C THR A 193 -14.85 -18.16 -1.65
N LEU A 194 -13.70 -17.49 -1.89
CA LEU A 194 -13.14 -16.55 -0.92
C LEU A 194 -14.13 -15.41 -0.63
N LEU A 195 -14.67 -14.78 -1.66
CA LEU A 195 -15.61 -13.67 -1.51
C LEU A 195 -16.89 -14.07 -0.77
N GLU A 196 -17.49 -15.22 -1.15
CA GLU A 196 -18.74 -15.72 -0.57
C GLU A 196 -18.63 -16.14 0.90
N THR A 197 -17.45 -16.60 1.32
CA THR A 197 -17.29 -17.20 2.65
C THR A 197 -16.61 -16.29 3.66
N SER A 198 -15.86 -15.26 3.22
CA SER A 198 -15.07 -14.44 4.12
C SER A 198 -15.89 -13.36 4.86
N ASP A 199 -15.55 -13.15 6.13
CA ASP A 199 -16.04 -12.02 6.94
C ASP A 199 -15.15 -10.78 6.76
N ILE A 200 -13.85 -11.00 6.49
CA ILE A 200 -12.87 -9.97 6.14
C ILE A 200 -12.20 -10.37 4.82
N VAL A 201 -12.07 -9.44 3.90
CA VAL A 201 -11.31 -9.63 2.65
C VAL A 201 -10.23 -8.57 2.57
N SER A 202 -8.95 -8.98 2.45
CA SER A 202 -7.84 -8.05 2.30
C SER A 202 -7.00 -8.33 1.05
N VAL A 203 -6.62 -7.25 0.34
CA VAL A 203 -5.85 -7.33 -0.91
C VAL A 203 -4.39 -7.00 -0.62
N HIS A 204 -3.49 -7.94 -0.93
CA HIS A 204 -2.03 -7.81 -0.86
C HIS A 204 -1.35 -8.30 -2.16
N ALA A 205 -2.11 -8.36 -3.24
CA ALA A 205 -1.63 -8.74 -4.56
C ALA A 205 -1.00 -7.56 -5.30
N PRO A 206 -0.02 -7.77 -6.20
CA PRO A 206 0.46 -6.75 -7.12
C PRO A 206 -0.61 -6.42 -8.18
N LEU A 207 -0.52 -5.23 -8.76
CA LEU A 207 -1.31 -4.86 -9.94
C LEU A 207 -0.73 -5.51 -11.19
N ASN A 208 -1.55 -6.24 -11.92
CA ASN A 208 -1.26 -6.83 -13.21
C ASN A 208 -2.59 -7.14 -13.95
N GLU A 209 -2.51 -7.73 -15.14
CA GLU A 209 -3.68 -8.07 -15.97
C GLU A 209 -4.73 -8.99 -15.29
N HIS A 210 -4.32 -9.77 -14.28
CA HIS A 210 -5.22 -10.67 -13.53
C HIS A 210 -5.84 -10.00 -12.30
N THR A 211 -5.33 -8.84 -11.90
CA THR A 211 -5.76 -8.17 -10.67
C THR A 211 -6.37 -6.79 -10.92
N GLU A 212 -6.14 -6.19 -12.09
CA GLU A 212 -6.76 -4.93 -12.47
C GLU A 212 -8.28 -5.07 -12.53
N HIS A 213 -9.00 -4.16 -11.86
CA HIS A 213 -10.46 -4.16 -11.75
C HIS A 213 -11.07 -5.47 -11.22
N LEU A 214 -10.26 -6.25 -10.47
CA LEU A 214 -10.70 -7.52 -9.88
C LEU A 214 -11.88 -7.31 -8.94
N MET A 215 -11.83 -6.26 -8.14
CA MET A 215 -12.88 -5.89 -7.19
C MET A 215 -13.81 -4.85 -7.83
N ASN A 216 -14.76 -5.36 -8.59
CA ASN A 216 -15.86 -4.62 -9.21
C ASN A 216 -17.18 -4.90 -8.48
N LEU A 217 -18.30 -4.31 -8.93
CA LEU A 217 -19.61 -4.46 -8.29
C LEU A 217 -20.03 -5.92 -8.16
N ASN A 218 -19.82 -6.74 -9.20
CA ASN A 218 -20.14 -8.17 -9.15
C ASN A 218 -19.33 -8.89 -8.06
N ALA A 219 -18.05 -8.55 -7.87
CA ALA A 219 -17.22 -9.10 -6.80
C ALA A 219 -17.76 -8.67 -5.42
N PHE A 220 -18.10 -7.39 -5.24
CA PHE A 220 -18.70 -6.92 -3.98
C PHE A 220 -20.05 -7.57 -3.68
N CYS A 221 -20.90 -7.77 -4.68
CA CYS A 221 -22.19 -8.46 -4.52
C CYS A 221 -22.07 -9.95 -4.11
N LYS A 222 -20.90 -10.57 -4.35
CA LYS A 222 -20.62 -11.94 -3.88
C LYS A 222 -20.18 -11.99 -2.41
N MET A 223 -19.72 -10.86 -1.85
CA MET A 223 -19.28 -10.81 -0.45
C MET A 223 -20.48 -10.90 0.51
N LYS A 224 -20.20 -11.26 1.75
CA LYS A 224 -21.21 -11.17 2.81
C LYS A 224 -21.57 -9.71 3.04
N LYS A 225 -22.85 -9.42 3.27
CA LYS A 225 -23.30 -8.04 3.62
C LYS A 225 -22.68 -7.50 4.89
N SER A 226 -22.21 -8.37 5.77
CA SER A 226 -21.46 -8.03 6.99
C SER A 226 -19.95 -7.99 6.78
N ALA A 227 -19.44 -8.20 5.57
CA ALA A 227 -18.01 -8.26 5.32
C ALA A 227 -17.35 -6.87 5.33
N ILE A 228 -16.10 -6.86 5.78
CA ILE A 228 -15.20 -5.70 5.69
C ILE A 228 -14.16 -5.96 4.60
N PHE A 229 -14.04 -5.02 3.67
CA PHE A 229 -13.07 -5.05 2.58
C PHE A 229 -11.88 -4.13 2.85
N LEU A 230 -10.65 -4.59 2.61
CA LEU A 230 -9.42 -3.81 2.81
C LEU A 230 -8.53 -3.87 1.56
N ASN A 231 -8.11 -2.72 1.02
CA ASN A 231 -7.14 -2.68 -0.07
C ASN A 231 -5.85 -1.95 0.35
N LEU A 232 -4.78 -2.73 0.53
CA LEU A 232 -3.43 -2.24 0.79
C LEU A 232 -2.45 -2.70 -0.33
N GLY A 233 -2.98 -3.14 -1.46
CA GLY A 233 -2.22 -3.54 -2.64
C GLY A 233 -1.98 -2.37 -3.58
N ARG A 234 -2.89 -2.17 -4.54
CA ARG A 234 -2.87 -1.07 -5.52
C ARG A 234 -4.30 -0.58 -5.81
N GLY A 235 -4.47 0.72 -6.01
CA GLY A 235 -5.78 1.34 -6.27
C GLY A 235 -6.54 0.71 -7.43
N PRO A 236 -5.95 0.56 -8.62
CA PRO A 236 -6.67 0.01 -9.79
C PRO A 236 -7.11 -1.46 -9.67
N ILE A 237 -6.80 -2.15 -8.58
CA ILE A 237 -7.40 -3.46 -8.29
C ILE A 237 -8.90 -3.31 -7.98
N VAL A 238 -9.31 -2.14 -7.52
CA VAL A 238 -10.69 -1.78 -7.16
C VAL A 238 -11.28 -0.83 -8.20
N VAL A 239 -12.50 -1.08 -8.63
CA VAL A 239 -13.32 -0.10 -9.35
C VAL A 239 -14.01 0.79 -8.30
N GLU A 240 -13.46 2.00 -8.08
CA GLU A 240 -13.87 2.88 -6.96
C GLU A 240 -15.35 3.29 -7.03
N ALA A 241 -15.91 3.48 -8.24
CA ALA A 241 -17.34 3.76 -8.43
C ALA A 241 -18.22 2.58 -7.99
N ASP A 242 -17.77 1.35 -8.27
CA ASP A 242 -18.46 0.14 -7.88
C ASP A 242 -18.40 -0.10 -6.37
N LEU A 243 -17.25 0.21 -5.75
CA LEU A 243 -17.10 0.18 -4.29
C LEU A 243 -18.07 1.17 -3.62
N LYS A 244 -18.17 2.41 -4.15
CA LYS A 244 -19.14 3.37 -3.64
C LYS A 244 -20.56 2.81 -3.72
N THR A 245 -20.94 2.28 -4.89
CA THR A 245 -22.26 1.66 -5.07
C THR A 245 -22.50 0.53 -4.07
N ALA A 246 -21.52 -0.37 -3.88
CA ALA A 246 -21.62 -1.48 -2.95
C ALA A 246 -21.82 -1.02 -1.49
N LEU A 247 -21.16 0.08 -1.09
CA LEU A 247 -21.37 0.68 0.22
C LEU A 247 -22.76 1.31 0.33
N GLU A 248 -23.20 2.09 -0.68
CA GLU A 248 -24.51 2.77 -0.68
C GLU A 248 -25.69 1.78 -0.69
N THR A 249 -25.53 0.64 -1.39
CA THR A 249 -26.56 -0.42 -1.48
C THR A 249 -26.43 -1.49 -0.37
N ASN A 250 -25.48 -1.35 0.54
CA ASN A 250 -25.21 -2.30 1.65
C ASN A 250 -24.88 -3.72 1.16
N GLU A 251 -24.14 -3.84 0.06
CA GLU A 251 -23.60 -5.14 -0.37
C GLU A 251 -22.42 -5.58 0.52
N ILE A 252 -21.68 -4.62 1.11
CA ILE A 252 -20.68 -4.86 2.15
C ILE A 252 -20.90 -3.89 3.34
N GLN A 253 -20.41 -4.27 4.51
CA GLN A 253 -20.53 -3.46 5.71
C GLN A 253 -19.65 -2.21 5.65
N ALA A 254 -18.37 -2.39 5.35
CA ALA A 254 -17.38 -1.30 5.35
C ALA A 254 -16.20 -1.60 4.42
N ALA A 255 -15.44 -0.55 4.08
CA ALA A 255 -14.20 -0.67 3.32
C ALA A 255 -13.09 0.21 3.90
N GLY A 256 -11.83 -0.28 3.82
CA GLY A 256 -10.63 0.46 4.13
C GLY A 256 -9.67 0.47 2.93
N LEU A 257 -9.22 1.65 2.52
CA LEU A 257 -8.32 1.83 1.39
C LEU A 257 -7.08 2.61 1.83
N ASP A 258 -5.89 2.03 1.66
CA ASP A 258 -4.63 2.79 1.78
C ASP A 258 -4.16 3.32 0.42
N VAL A 259 -4.74 2.81 -0.67
CA VAL A 259 -4.35 3.12 -2.05
C VAL A 259 -5.57 3.46 -2.90
N LEU A 260 -5.39 4.39 -3.86
CA LEU A 260 -6.41 4.86 -4.77
C LEU A 260 -5.95 4.73 -6.23
N CYS A 261 -6.92 4.76 -7.16
CA CYS A 261 -6.64 4.71 -8.60
C CYS A 261 -5.79 5.90 -9.05
N ALA A 262 -6.04 7.09 -8.51
CA ALA A 262 -5.23 8.28 -8.69
C ALA A 262 -4.70 8.76 -7.33
N GLU A 263 -3.40 8.97 -7.23
CA GLU A 263 -2.71 9.44 -6.03
C GLU A 263 -1.81 10.65 -6.36
N PRO A 264 -2.06 11.82 -5.75
CA PRO A 264 -3.15 12.16 -4.80
C PRO A 264 -4.55 11.99 -5.37
N MET A 265 -5.56 11.82 -4.47
CA MET A 265 -6.97 11.67 -4.83
C MET A 265 -7.41 12.82 -5.75
N SER A 266 -8.00 12.48 -6.91
CA SER A 266 -8.52 13.46 -7.85
C SER A 266 -9.83 14.11 -7.36
N GLU A 267 -10.13 15.30 -7.86
CA GLU A 267 -11.34 16.05 -7.47
C GLU A 267 -12.64 15.34 -7.87
N ASP A 268 -12.61 14.57 -8.92
CA ASP A 268 -13.73 13.79 -9.49
C ASP A 268 -13.79 12.34 -8.96
N ASN A 269 -12.94 11.99 -7.99
CA ASN A 269 -12.93 10.64 -7.39
C ASN A 269 -14.31 10.32 -6.81
N PRO A 270 -14.93 9.18 -7.19
CA PRO A 270 -16.30 8.85 -6.79
C PRO A 270 -16.45 8.68 -5.27
N LEU A 271 -15.39 8.29 -4.54
CA LEU A 271 -15.42 8.08 -3.09
C LEU A 271 -15.39 9.39 -2.30
N ARG A 272 -15.02 10.51 -2.90
CA ARG A 272 -14.88 11.81 -2.22
C ARG A 272 -16.18 12.29 -1.55
N GLY A 273 -17.32 11.93 -2.10
CA GLY A 273 -18.63 12.28 -1.52
C GLY A 273 -19.14 11.31 -0.46
N PHE A 274 -18.44 10.24 -0.17
CA PHE A 274 -18.84 9.27 0.85
C PHE A 274 -18.25 9.69 2.21
N THR A 275 -19.09 10.24 3.08
CA THR A 275 -18.66 10.90 4.33
C THR A 275 -18.83 10.05 5.59
N ASP A 276 -19.42 8.86 5.49
CA ASP A 276 -19.58 7.97 6.65
C ASP A 276 -18.26 7.27 7.00
N SER A 277 -17.55 7.86 7.96
CA SER A 277 -16.25 7.35 8.45
C SER A 277 -16.34 6.02 9.19
N ASN A 278 -17.55 5.55 9.57
CA ASN A 278 -17.71 4.22 10.15
C ASN A 278 -17.75 3.12 9.08
N ARG A 279 -17.97 3.51 7.82
CA ARG A 279 -18.11 2.57 6.72
C ARG A 279 -17.02 2.69 5.66
N LEU A 280 -16.35 3.86 5.54
CA LEU A 280 -15.23 4.06 4.63
C LEU A 280 -14.08 4.77 5.33
N LEU A 281 -12.94 4.09 5.41
CA LEU A 281 -11.67 4.64 5.85
C LEU A 281 -10.71 4.73 4.67
N ILE A 282 -10.15 5.91 4.41
CA ILE A 282 -9.12 6.11 3.39
C ILE A 282 -7.88 6.71 4.05
N THR A 283 -6.72 6.10 3.84
CA THR A 283 -5.42 6.63 4.26
C THR A 283 -4.55 6.94 3.03
N PRO A 284 -3.67 7.98 3.08
CA PRO A 284 -3.00 8.48 1.89
C PRO A 284 -1.71 7.70 1.56
N HIS A 285 -1.83 6.39 1.31
CA HIS A 285 -0.77 5.45 0.93
C HIS A 285 0.39 5.44 1.94
N ILE A 286 0.05 5.28 3.23
CA ILE A 286 1.00 5.34 4.36
C ILE A 286 1.26 3.98 5.02
N ALA A 287 0.63 2.91 4.58
CA ALA A 287 0.79 1.59 5.20
C ALA A 287 2.26 1.13 5.27
N TRP A 288 3.09 1.56 4.31
CA TRP A 288 4.51 1.25 4.24
C TRP A 288 5.41 2.16 5.08
N ALA A 289 4.90 3.30 5.60
CA ALA A 289 5.67 4.49 5.96
C ALA A 289 6.13 4.55 7.42
N SER A 290 6.18 3.43 8.16
CA SER A 290 6.77 3.45 9.51
C SER A 290 8.25 3.85 9.48
N ILE A 291 8.75 4.42 10.57
CA ILE A 291 10.16 4.84 10.69
C ILE A 291 11.08 3.66 10.42
N GLU A 292 10.77 2.49 10.98
CA GLU A 292 11.56 1.27 10.81
C GLU A 292 11.60 0.81 9.35
N ALA A 293 10.46 0.83 8.68
CA ALA A 293 10.39 0.43 7.27
C ALA A 293 11.17 1.41 6.38
N ARG A 294 11.03 2.73 6.58
CA ARG A 294 11.76 3.75 5.82
C ARG A 294 13.27 3.71 6.09
N THR A 295 13.67 3.52 7.34
CA THR A 295 15.08 3.34 7.72
C THR A 295 15.66 2.08 7.07
N LYS A 296 14.95 0.96 7.14
CA LYS A 296 15.35 -0.28 6.48
C LYS A 296 15.47 -0.11 4.96
N LEU A 297 14.52 0.57 4.33
CA LEU A 297 14.54 0.90 2.90
C LEU A 297 15.82 1.65 2.51
N MET A 298 16.15 2.74 3.23
CA MET A 298 17.34 3.54 2.95
C MET A 298 18.64 2.76 3.19
N ASN A 299 18.69 1.92 4.21
CA ASN A 299 19.84 1.06 4.47
C ASN A 299 20.06 0.04 3.35
N ILE A 300 18.99 -0.55 2.81
CA ILE A 300 19.08 -1.49 1.69
C ILE A 300 19.56 -0.78 0.43
N ILE A 301 19.03 0.42 0.12
CA ILE A 301 19.48 1.20 -1.04
C ILE A 301 20.96 1.58 -0.93
N ALA A 302 21.41 2.03 0.25
CA ALA A 302 22.83 2.31 0.46
C ALA A 302 23.69 1.06 0.24
N GLY A 303 23.27 -0.11 0.74
CA GLY A 303 23.93 -1.39 0.48
C GLY A 303 23.96 -1.78 -1.00
N GLN A 304 22.86 -1.55 -1.73
CA GLN A 304 22.80 -1.81 -3.19
C GLN A 304 23.77 -0.92 -3.98
N ILE A 305 23.93 0.36 -3.57
CA ILE A 305 24.89 1.28 -4.18
C ILE A 305 26.31 0.81 -3.89
N GLN A 306 26.60 0.46 -2.63
CA GLN A 306 27.90 -0.04 -2.20
C GLN A 306 28.30 -1.30 -2.99
N GLU A 307 27.41 -2.28 -3.08
CA GLU A 307 27.62 -3.51 -3.85
C GLU A 307 27.87 -3.24 -5.33
N PHE A 308 27.06 -2.37 -5.95
CA PHE A 308 27.15 -2.07 -7.38
C PHE A 308 28.48 -1.42 -7.78
N PHE A 309 29.03 -0.55 -6.92
CA PHE A 309 30.29 0.15 -7.19
C PHE A 309 31.51 -0.53 -6.56
N GLY A 310 31.33 -1.59 -5.78
CA GLY A 310 32.44 -2.33 -5.12
C GLY A 310 33.13 -1.52 -4.01
N LEU A 311 32.34 -0.77 -3.21
CA LEU A 311 32.82 0.13 -2.14
C LEU A 311 32.86 -0.53 -0.78
#